data_e38022a9ef02cc4ed708792d0f9f8db4
#
_entry.id   e38022a9ef02cc4ed708792d0f9f8db4
#
_cell.length_a   1.000
_cell.length_b   1.000
_cell.length_c   1.000
_cell.angle_alpha   90.00
_cell.angle_beta   90.00
_cell.angle_gamma   90.00
#
_symmetry.space_group_name_H-M   'P 1'
#
loop_
_entity.id
_entity.type
_entity.pdbx_description
1 polymer ?
#
loop_
_entity_poly.entity_id
_entity_poly.type
_entity_poly.pdbx_seq_one_letter_code
_entity_poly.pdbx_strand_id
1 'polypeptide(L)'
;MKSIFNKTLIALSLLVVTSFVACAQKQEKKAAPSKTTKKMEYNKLTKEEEAVIVHKGTEWAGTGKYDKFFEKGTYVCKRCNAPLYTSDSKFDAHCGWPAFDDEIKGAVKRVPDADGQRVEIVCKNCDAHLGHVFVGEGLTAKNTRHCVNSISMVFVPEKKK
;
A
#
# COMPACT_ATOMS: atom_id res chain seq x y z
N MET A 1 -18.00 -47.61 -56.58
CA MET A 1 -17.26 -48.66 -57.31
C MET A 1 -15.95 -48.91 -56.56
N LYS A 2 -15.89 -50.13 -56.02
CA LYS A 2 -14.71 -51.00 -55.95
C LYS A 2 -13.48 -50.41 -55.23
N SER A 3 -12.92 -50.99 -54.25
CA SER A 3 -12.66 -52.39 -53.83
C SER A 3 -11.25 -52.39 -53.24
N ILE A 4 -11.16 -52.75 -51.94
CA ILE A 4 -10.59 -54.00 -51.44
C ILE A 4 -9.03 -54.08 -51.42
N PHE A 5 -8.56 -54.54 -50.30
CA PHE A 5 -7.55 -55.52 -49.85
C PHE A 5 -6.48 -54.90 -48.95
N ASN A 6 -6.56 -55.06 -47.66
CA ASN A 6 -6.17 -56.21 -46.81
C ASN A 6 -4.79 -56.79 -47.10
N LYS A 7 -3.88 -56.67 -46.18
CA LYS A 7 -3.05 -57.78 -45.71
C LYS A 7 -2.24 -57.44 -44.47
N THR A 8 -2.62 -58.09 -43.41
CA THR A 8 -1.86 -58.56 -42.27
C THR A 8 -0.39 -58.82 -42.52
N LEU A 9 0.51 -58.40 -41.66
CA LEU A 9 1.62 -59.27 -41.23
C LEU A 9 1.99 -59.03 -39.77
N ILE A 10 2.10 -60.15 -39.14
CA ILE A 10 2.39 -60.44 -37.75
C ILE A 10 3.92 -60.37 -37.50
N ALA A 11 4.25 -60.22 -36.25
CA ALA A 11 5.49 -60.54 -35.55
C ALA A 11 6.47 -59.38 -35.37
N LEU A 12 7.05 -59.09 -34.26
CA LEU A 12 7.68 -59.96 -33.27
C LEU A 12 7.96 -59.14 -32.00
N SER A 13 7.60 -59.69 -30.90
CA SER A 13 7.91 -59.22 -29.55
C SER A 13 9.40 -59.03 -29.29
N LEU A 14 9.78 -57.86 -28.79
CA LEU A 14 11.01 -57.74 -28.01
C LEU A 14 10.70 -57.03 -26.72
N LEU A 15 10.62 -57.78 -25.64
CA LEU A 15 10.57 -57.32 -24.27
C LEU A 15 11.91 -56.66 -23.94
N VAL A 16 11.95 -55.37 -23.86
CA VAL A 16 13.04 -54.65 -23.19
C VAL A 16 12.56 -54.26 -21.83
N VAL A 17 12.94 -55.08 -20.87
CA VAL A 17 12.80 -54.75 -19.44
C VAL A 17 13.87 -53.72 -19.11
N THR A 18 13.53 -52.47 -19.13
CA THR A 18 14.37 -51.40 -18.57
C THR A 18 14.04 -51.20 -17.10
N SER A 19 14.94 -51.67 -16.28
CA SER A 19 14.94 -51.43 -14.83
C SER A 19 15.02 -49.95 -14.54
N PHE A 20 13.90 -49.32 -14.16
CA PHE A 20 13.91 -48.00 -13.58
C PHE A 20 14.45 -48.06 -12.16
N VAL A 21 15.75 -47.71 -12.02
CA VAL A 21 16.32 -47.36 -10.73
C VAL A 21 15.67 -46.05 -10.31
N ALA A 22 14.72 -46.12 -9.38
CA ALA A 22 14.11 -44.96 -8.73
C ALA A 22 15.15 -44.33 -7.80
N CYS A 23 15.87 -43.33 -8.29
CA CYS A 23 16.62 -42.41 -7.45
C CYS A 23 15.61 -41.52 -6.70
N ALA A 24 15.31 -41.88 -5.46
CA ALA A 24 14.55 -41.05 -4.54
C ALA A 24 15.37 -39.80 -4.21
N GLN A 25 15.17 -38.73 -4.97
CA GLN A 25 15.68 -37.40 -4.60
C GLN A 25 14.85 -36.87 -3.44
N LYS A 26 15.47 -36.94 -2.25
CA LYS A 26 15.00 -36.30 -1.03
C LYS A 26 15.01 -34.78 -1.26
N GLN A 27 13.86 -34.20 -1.63
CA GLN A 27 13.71 -32.75 -1.67
C GLN A 27 13.75 -32.23 -0.24
N GLU A 28 14.89 -31.68 0.16
CA GLU A 28 14.96 -30.84 1.34
C GLU A 28 14.06 -29.61 1.10
N LYS A 29 12.92 -29.60 1.79
CA LYS A 29 12.11 -28.39 1.93
C LYS A 29 12.95 -27.34 2.63
N LYS A 30 13.55 -26.45 1.84
CA LYS A 30 14.17 -25.22 2.36
C LYS A 30 13.08 -24.42 3.05
N ALA A 31 13.07 -24.46 4.38
CA ALA A 31 12.14 -23.69 5.19
C ALA A 31 12.31 -22.20 4.83
N ALA A 32 11.26 -21.58 4.34
CA ALA A 32 11.22 -20.14 4.13
C ALA A 32 11.48 -19.45 5.47
N PRO A 33 12.28 -18.36 5.51
CA PRO A 33 12.55 -17.67 6.76
C PRO A 33 11.22 -17.17 7.33
N SER A 34 10.87 -17.65 8.51
CA SER A 34 9.77 -17.14 9.32
C SER A 34 9.99 -15.64 9.52
N LYS A 35 9.20 -14.82 8.82
CA LYS A 35 9.12 -13.40 9.14
C LYS A 35 8.51 -13.30 10.54
N THR A 36 9.36 -13.14 11.54
CA THR A 36 8.95 -12.76 12.89
C THR A 36 8.22 -11.42 12.73
N THR A 37 6.89 -11.45 12.66
CA THR A 37 6.06 -10.25 12.69
C THR A 37 6.20 -9.66 14.08
N LYS A 38 7.16 -8.74 14.25
CA LYS A 38 7.22 -7.88 15.44
C LYS A 38 5.85 -7.25 15.56
N LYS A 39 5.08 -7.60 16.60
CA LYS A 39 3.77 -7.01 16.88
C LYS A 39 3.97 -5.50 16.93
N MET A 40 3.41 -4.79 15.97
CA MET A 40 3.53 -3.34 15.88
C MET A 40 2.67 -2.75 16.99
N GLU A 41 3.30 -2.00 17.89
CA GLU A 41 2.60 -1.30 18.95
C GLU A 41 2.06 0.01 18.38
N TYR A 42 0.73 0.17 18.42
CA TYR A 42 0.06 1.36 17.92
C TYR A 42 -0.25 2.33 19.06
N ASN A 43 -0.23 3.62 18.75
CA ASN A 43 -0.68 4.64 19.67
C ASN A 43 -2.18 4.44 20.02
N LYS A 44 -2.53 4.73 21.24
CA LYS A 44 -3.94 4.76 21.66
C LYS A 44 -4.64 5.93 20.96
N LEU A 45 -5.75 5.66 20.30
CA LEU A 45 -6.58 6.64 19.61
C LEU A 45 -7.80 7.00 20.46
N THR A 46 -8.31 8.24 20.33
CA THR A 46 -9.64 8.61 20.81
C THR A 46 -10.71 8.02 19.88
N LYS A 47 -11.97 8.09 20.28
CA LYS A 47 -13.08 7.62 19.41
C LYS A 47 -13.18 8.41 18.10
N GLU A 48 -12.92 9.70 18.13
CA GLU A 48 -12.92 10.58 16.96
C GLU A 48 -11.75 10.25 16.02
N GLU A 49 -10.56 10.05 16.59
CA GLU A 49 -9.38 9.61 15.84
C GLU A 49 -9.60 8.23 15.21
N GLU A 50 -10.21 7.31 15.95
CA GLU A 50 -10.51 5.96 15.47
C GLU A 50 -11.53 5.98 14.33
N ALA A 51 -12.57 6.82 14.43
CA ALA A 51 -13.57 6.98 13.39
C ALA A 51 -12.97 7.41 12.05
N VAL A 52 -11.96 8.28 12.06
CA VAL A 52 -11.26 8.72 10.83
C VAL A 52 -10.16 7.74 10.44
N ILE A 53 -9.25 7.41 11.36
CA ILE A 53 -8.00 6.70 11.06
C ILE A 53 -8.23 5.20 10.77
N VAL A 54 -9.19 4.59 11.45
CA VAL A 54 -9.49 3.14 11.33
C VAL A 54 -10.73 2.89 10.49
N HIS A 55 -11.79 3.68 10.70
CA HIS A 55 -13.07 3.50 10.03
C HIS A 55 -13.24 4.36 8.77
N LYS A 56 -12.14 5.01 8.32
CA LYS A 56 -12.08 5.77 7.06
C LYS A 56 -13.07 6.94 6.96
N GLY A 57 -13.37 7.57 8.11
CA GLY A 57 -14.14 8.79 8.15
C GLY A 57 -13.36 9.99 7.60
N THR A 58 -14.03 11.14 7.54
CA THR A 58 -13.44 12.40 7.07
C THR A 58 -13.70 13.48 8.12
N GLU A 59 -12.67 14.25 8.49
CA GLU A 59 -12.81 15.49 9.26
C GLU A 59 -13.67 16.52 8.51
N TRP A 60 -14.37 17.38 9.24
CA TRP A 60 -15.04 18.52 8.62
C TRP A 60 -14.04 19.51 8.03
N ALA A 61 -14.33 20.02 6.84
CA ALA A 61 -13.48 21.00 6.16
C ALA A 61 -13.24 22.24 7.05
N GLY A 62 -11.99 22.69 7.11
CA GLY A 62 -11.58 23.87 7.87
C GLY A 62 -11.49 23.69 9.39
N THR A 63 -11.77 22.48 9.92
CA THR A 63 -11.71 22.24 11.38
C THR A 63 -10.38 21.65 11.83
N GLY A 64 -9.60 21.10 10.90
CA GLY A 64 -8.35 20.43 11.18
C GLY A 64 -7.22 21.42 11.51
N LYS A 65 -6.50 21.18 12.62
CA LYS A 65 -5.45 22.09 13.13
C LYS A 65 -4.29 22.32 12.15
N TYR A 66 -4.10 21.45 11.16
CA TYR A 66 -2.98 21.57 10.23
C TYR A 66 -3.38 22.15 8.86
N ASP A 67 -4.64 22.52 8.63
CA ASP A 67 -5.06 23.17 7.38
C ASP A 67 -4.22 24.41 7.09
N LYS A 68 -4.24 25.39 7.98
CA LYS A 68 -3.49 26.66 7.86
C LYS A 68 -2.20 26.70 8.69
N PHE A 69 -1.58 25.56 8.94
CA PHE A 69 -0.37 25.42 9.74
C PHE A 69 0.85 25.16 8.84
N PHE A 70 1.84 26.08 8.81
CA PHE A 70 2.99 26.04 7.89
C PHE A 70 4.36 26.09 8.61
N GLU A 71 4.41 25.65 9.86
CA GLU A 71 5.68 25.53 10.60
C GLU A 71 6.59 24.48 9.99
N LYS A 72 7.93 24.66 10.13
CA LYS A 72 8.94 23.73 9.63
C LYS A 72 9.03 22.48 10.49
N GLY A 73 8.90 21.33 9.84
CA GLY A 73 8.96 20.03 10.51
C GLY A 73 8.42 18.88 9.68
N THR A 74 8.11 17.80 10.36
CA THR A 74 7.65 16.54 9.76
C THR A 74 6.28 16.17 10.30
N TYR A 75 5.39 15.75 9.42
CA TYR A 75 4.10 15.17 9.79
C TYR A 75 4.24 13.65 9.86
N VAL A 76 3.96 13.07 11.02
CA VAL A 76 4.04 11.63 11.26
C VAL A 76 2.64 11.03 11.44
N CYS A 77 2.50 9.75 11.15
CA CYS A 77 1.25 9.02 11.32
C CYS A 77 0.81 9.00 12.78
N LYS A 78 -0.42 9.41 13.07
CA LYS A 78 -1.00 9.42 14.41
C LYS A 78 -1.03 8.02 15.04
N ARG A 79 -1.26 6.98 14.22
CA ARG A 79 -1.40 5.60 14.71
C ARG A 79 -0.06 4.92 15.01
N CYS A 80 1.00 5.18 14.22
CA CYS A 80 2.25 4.41 14.33
C CYS A 80 3.53 5.24 14.34
N ASN A 81 3.45 6.56 14.34
CA ASN A 81 4.57 7.51 14.34
C ASN A 81 5.50 7.42 13.10
N ALA A 82 5.14 6.67 12.06
CA ALA A 82 5.92 6.66 10.83
C ALA A 82 5.90 8.04 10.17
N PRO A 83 7.03 8.58 9.68
CA PRO A 83 7.07 9.85 8.97
C PRO A 83 6.32 9.74 7.63
N LEU A 84 5.49 10.73 7.31
CA LEU A 84 4.61 10.75 6.13
C LEU A 84 4.96 11.88 5.18
N TYR A 85 5.02 13.10 5.68
CA TYR A 85 5.21 14.33 4.90
C TYR A 85 6.19 15.27 5.59
N THR A 86 6.86 16.10 4.79
CA THR A 86 7.61 17.24 5.30
C THR A 86 6.84 18.54 5.05
N SER A 87 7.11 19.55 5.84
CA SER A 87 6.55 20.90 5.63
C SER A 87 6.90 21.50 4.27
N ASP A 88 7.98 21.03 3.64
CA ASP A 88 8.43 21.56 2.35
C ASP A 88 7.52 21.13 1.18
N SER A 89 6.79 20.04 1.34
CA SER A 89 5.78 19.58 0.37
C SER A 89 4.39 20.14 0.65
N LYS A 90 4.20 20.88 1.75
CA LYS A 90 2.90 21.43 2.14
C LYS A 90 2.59 22.73 1.40
N PHE A 91 1.37 22.84 0.91
CA PHE A 91 0.86 24.06 0.26
C PHE A 91 -0.59 24.34 0.65
N ASP A 92 -1.07 25.55 0.38
CA ASP A 92 -2.47 25.90 0.60
C ASP A 92 -3.30 25.61 -0.65
N ALA A 93 -4.10 24.56 -0.60
CA ALA A 93 -5.01 24.19 -1.68
C ALA A 93 -6.41 24.82 -1.53
N HIS A 94 -6.65 25.61 -0.48
CA HIS A 94 -7.94 26.20 -0.15
C HIS A 94 -9.11 25.20 -0.07
N CYS A 95 -8.82 23.94 0.23
CA CYS A 95 -9.82 22.86 0.26
C CYS A 95 -10.37 22.56 1.66
N GLY A 96 -9.81 23.17 2.70
CA GLY A 96 -10.20 22.96 4.10
C GLY A 96 -9.50 21.79 4.79
N TRP A 97 -8.52 21.18 4.15
CA TRP A 97 -7.65 20.15 4.72
C TRP A 97 -6.18 20.41 4.38
N PRO A 98 -5.24 19.93 5.21
CA PRO A 98 -3.82 19.95 4.87
C PRO A 98 -3.57 19.32 3.50
N ALA A 99 -2.85 20.02 2.64
CA ALA A 99 -2.49 19.58 1.30
C ALA A 99 -0.98 19.47 1.13
N PHE A 100 -0.53 18.37 0.54
CA PHE A 100 0.88 18.13 0.23
C PHE A 100 1.01 17.71 -1.24
N ASP A 101 2.05 18.19 -1.92
CA ASP A 101 2.30 17.83 -3.31
C ASP A 101 3.26 16.63 -3.47
N ASP A 102 3.81 16.14 -2.36
CA ASP A 102 4.66 14.95 -2.31
C ASP A 102 4.62 14.31 -0.91
N GLU A 103 4.91 13.03 -0.86
CA GLU A 103 5.13 12.30 0.39
C GLU A 103 6.62 12.00 0.62
N ILE A 104 7.01 11.68 1.84
CA ILE A 104 8.29 11.02 2.10
C ILE A 104 8.30 9.70 1.34
N LYS A 105 9.32 9.49 0.50
CA LYS A 105 9.38 8.36 -0.45
C LYS A 105 9.00 7.04 0.19
N GLY A 106 7.91 6.45 -0.31
CA GLY A 106 7.41 5.16 0.13
C GLY A 106 6.70 5.16 1.49
N ALA A 107 6.34 6.33 2.02
CA ALA A 107 5.62 6.45 3.30
C ALA A 107 4.11 6.20 3.17
N VAL A 108 3.56 6.39 1.97
CA VAL A 108 2.13 6.33 1.68
C VAL A 108 1.82 5.26 0.63
N LYS A 109 0.70 4.57 0.78
CA LYS A 109 0.12 3.70 -0.24
C LYS A 109 -1.12 4.37 -0.84
N ARG A 110 -1.31 4.20 -2.14
CA ARG A 110 -2.51 4.57 -2.88
C ARG A 110 -3.37 3.34 -3.08
N VAL A 111 -4.64 3.42 -2.72
CA VAL A 111 -5.60 2.32 -2.79
C VAL A 111 -6.86 2.84 -3.48
N PRO A 112 -7.43 2.13 -4.47
CA PRO A 112 -8.75 2.49 -4.99
C PRO A 112 -9.77 2.59 -3.85
N ASP A 113 -10.51 3.69 -3.79
CA ASP A 113 -11.56 3.85 -2.79
C ASP A 113 -12.77 2.96 -3.14
N ALA A 114 -13.57 2.60 -2.14
CA ALA A 114 -14.77 1.81 -2.32
C ALA A 114 -15.83 2.49 -3.20
N ASP A 115 -15.77 3.83 -3.34
CA ASP A 115 -16.65 4.60 -4.23
C ASP A 115 -16.32 4.43 -5.73
N GLY A 116 -15.19 3.80 -6.06
CA GLY A 116 -14.73 3.56 -7.43
C GLY A 116 -14.28 4.82 -8.19
N GLN A 117 -14.22 5.98 -7.55
CA GLN A 117 -13.90 7.27 -8.18
C GLN A 117 -12.64 7.90 -7.61
N ARG A 118 -12.43 7.78 -6.30
CA ARG A 118 -11.30 8.38 -5.61
C ARG A 118 -10.18 7.38 -5.40
N VAL A 119 -9.00 7.91 -5.08
CA VAL A 119 -7.85 7.12 -4.65
C VAL A 119 -7.54 7.47 -3.20
N GLU A 120 -7.82 6.52 -2.31
CA GLU A 120 -7.49 6.61 -0.90
C GLU A 120 -5.97 6.59 -0.71
N ILE A 121 -5.48 7.37 0.24
CA ILE A 121 -4.10 7.30 0.71
C ILE A 121 -4.07 6.79 2.15
N VAL A 122 -3.20 5.80 2.39
CA VAL A 122 -3.02 5.19 3.70
C VAL A 122 -1.55 5.13 4.08
N CYS A 123 -1.28 5.15 5.38
CA CYS A 123 0.08 4.96 5.90
C CYS A 123 0.63 3.60 5.46
N LYS A 124 1.81 3.59 4.82
CA LYS A 124 2.47 2.36 4.35
C LYS A 124 2.78 1.38 5.47
N ASN A 125 3.03 1.90 6.68
CA ASN A 125 3.48 1.11 7.82
C ASN A 125 2.33 0.40 8.57
N CYS A 126 1.13 1.02 8.67
CA CYS A 126 0.07 0.51 9.54
C CYS A 126 -1.33 0.56 8.93
N ASP A 127 -1.45 0.90 7.65
CA ASP A 127 -2.71 1.05 6.91
C ASP A 127 -3.72 2.06 7.51
N ALA A 128 -3.26 2.98 8.35
CA ALA A 128 -4.08 4.08 8.85
C ALA A 128 -4.58 4.94 7.68
N HIS A 129 -5.88 5.22 7.64
CA HIS A 129 -6.45 6.13 6.66
C HIS A 129 -5.90 7.54 6.85
N LEU A 130 -5.45 8.15 5.77
CA LEU A 130 -4.92 9.52 5.76
C LEU A 130 -5.87 10.50 5.07
N GLY A 131 -6.49 10.10 3.99
CA GLY A 131 -7.33 10.91 3.13
C GLY A 131 -7.32 10.41 1.69
N HIS A 132 -7.24 11.32 0.72
CA HIS A 132 -7.27 10.98 -0.71
C HIS A 132 -6.21 11.74 -1.49
N VAL A 133 -5.79 11.19 -2.63
CA VAL A 133 -4.90 11.86 -3.57
C VAL A 133 -5.65 12.23 -4.84
N PHE A 134 -5.38 13.45 -5.34
CA PHE A 134 -5.91 14.01 -6.57
C PHE A 134 -4.74 14.36 -7.49
N VAL A 135 -4.90 14.11 -8.77
CA VAL A 135 -3.88 14.36 -9.80
C VAL A 135 -4.52 15.11 -10.95
N GLY A 136 -3.80 16.02 -11.56
CA GLY A 136 -4.31 16.74 -12.74
C GLY A 136 -4.98 18.07 -12.43
N GLU A 137 -4.98 18.55 -11.18
CA GLU A 137 -5.62 19.81 -10.78
C GLU A 137 -4.77 21.06 -11.10
N GLY A 138 -3.49 20.88 -11.44
CA GLY A 138 -2.60 21.99 -11.82
C GLY A 138 -2.21 22.94 -10.68
N LEU A 139 -2.39 22.56 -9.42
CA LEU A 139 -2.17 23.42 -8.25
C LEU A 139 -0.68 23.62 -7.92
N THR A 140 0.17 22.66 -8.27
CA THR A 140 1.62 22.71 -8.09
C THR A 140 2.32 22.13 -9.32
N ALA A 141 3.64 22.34 -9.43
CA ALA A 141 4.44 21.75 -10.51
C ALA A 141 4.42 20.22 -10.53
N LYS A 142 4.21 19.56 -9.36
CA LYS A 142 4.07 18.10 -9.27
C LYS A 142 2.68 17.59 -9.68
N ASN A 143 1.74 18.50 -9.89
CA ASN A 143 0.38 18.20 -10.33
C ASN A 143 -0.30 17.08 -9.51
N THR A 144 0.02 17.03 -8.23
CA THR A 144 -0.44 16.04 -7.26
C THR A 144 -0.85 16.77 -5.98
N ARG A 145 -1.98 16.38 -5.41
CA ARG A 145 -2.46 16.87 -4.11
C ARG A 145 -2.88 15.70 -3.23
N HIS A 146 -2.10 15.44 -2.20
CA HIS A 146 -2.51 14.61 -1.08
C HIS A 146 -3.36 15.47 -0.13
N CYS A 147 -4.66 15.23 -0.10
CA CYS A 147 -5.62 15.88 0.80
C CYS A 147 -5.73 15.01 2.07
N VAL A 148 -5.21 15.49 3.19
CA VAL A 148 -4.98 14.65 4.37
C VAL A 148 -5.80 15.14 5.55
N ASN A 149 -6.46 14.24 6.28
CA ASN A 149 -7.12 14.58 7.54
C ASN A 149 -6.07 15.00 8.59
N SER A 150 -6.22 16.17 9.20
CA SER A 150 -5.31 16.64 10.27
C SER A 150 -5.22 15.65 11.43
N ILE A 151 -6.35 15.05 11.80
CA ILE A 151 -6.46 14.09 12.89
C ILE A 151 -5.65 12.82 12.65
N SER A 152 -5.35 12.49 11.38
CA SER A 152 -4.53 11.33 11.00
C SER A 152 -3.03 11.55 11.20
N MET A 153 -2.60 12.76 11.55
CA MET A 153 -1.19 13.14 11.67
C MET A 153 -0.85 13.77 13.02
N VAL A 154 0.43 13.75 13.35
CA VAL A 154 1.06 14.55 14.41
C VAL A 154 2.22 15.32 13.78
N PHE A 155 2.31 16.61 14.10
CA PHE A 155 3.43 17.44 13.69
C PHE A 155 4.58 17.32 14.68
N VAL A 156 5.78 17.10 14.14
CA VAL A 156 7.06 17.08 14.88
C VAL A 156 7.90 18.25 14.35
N PRO A 157 8.17 19.28 15.16
CA PRO A 157 8.93 20.42 14.71
C PRO A 157 10.38 20.05 14.38
N GLU A 158 10.95 20.75 13.43
CA GLU A 158 12.40 20.66 13.15
C GLU A 158 13.19 21.19 14.36
N LYS A 159 14.22 20.44 14.77
CA LYS A 159 15.10 20.90 15.86
C LYS A 159 15.88 22.12 15.38
N LYS A 160 15.71 23.23 16.03
CA LYS A 160 16.59 24.40 15.84
C LYS A 160 18.01 23.98 16.20
N LYS A 161 18.93 24.11 15.25
CA LYS A 161 20.36 23.97 15.50
C LYS A 161 20.90 25.15 16.29
#